data_7a5f5df157c4085ed3d6da6d4c486487
#
_entry.id   7a5f5df157c4085ed3d6da6d4c486487
#
_cell.length_a   1.000
_cell.length_b   1.000
_cell.length_c   1.000
_cell.angle_alpha   90.00
_cell.angle_beta   90.00
_cell.angle_gamma   90.00
#
_symmetry.space_group_name_H-M   'P 1'
#
loop_
_entity.id
_entity.type
_entity.pdbx_description
1 polymer ?
#
loop_
_entity_poly.entity_id
_entity_poly.type
_entity_poly.pdbx_seq_one_letter_code
_entity_poly.pdbx_strand_id
1 'polypeptide(L)' 'MKTYELVIEQRQPTCGGRAPTKSEIRTVTTADPVAYVQALEASCELEVTTNDDGVILITTEHNGLWIKYEFTED' A
#
# COMPACT_ATOMS: atom_id res chain seq x y z
N MET A 1 15.64 -9.66 8.14
CA MET A 1 14.84 -8.52 7.67
C MET A 1 15.35 -8.04 6.33
N LYS A 2 14.46 -7.58 5.52
CA LYS A 2 14.79 -7.05 4.20
C LYS A 2 14.39 -5.59 4.13
N THR A 3 15.08 -4.83 3.29
CA THR A 3 14.76 -3.45 3.04
C THR A 3 13.95 -3.35 1.77
N TYR A 4 12.84 -2.61 1.84
CA TYR A 4 11.95 -2.41 0.71
C TYR A 4 11.77 -0.93 0.43
N GLU A 5 11.61 -0.61 -0.83
CA GLU A 5 11.10 0.69 -1.22
C GLU A 5 9.58 0.60 -1.24
N LEU A 6 8.95 1.38 -0.39
CA LEU A 6 7.50 1.39 -0.26
C LEU A 6 6.92 2.62 -0.94
N VAL A 7 6.07 2.39 -1.92
CA VAL A 7 5.30 3.45 -2.55
C VAL A 7 3.87 3.35 -2.06
N ILE A 8 3.36 4.43 -1.46
CA ILE A 8 2.01 4.51 -0.94
C ILE A 8 1.21 5.44 -1.83
N GLU A 9 0.17 4.93 -2.47
CA GLU A 9 -0.73 5.73 -3.27
C GLU A 9 -2.10 5.77 -2.60
N GLN A 10 -2.63 6.97 -2.41
CA GLN A 10 -3.97 7.17 -1.86
C GLN A 10 -4.86 7.77 -2.94
N ARG A 11 -6.02 7.17 -3.14
CA ARG A 11 -7.00 7.68 -4.09
C ARG A 11 -8.32 7.89 -3.36
N GLN A 12 -8.77 9.15 -3.32
CA GLN A 12 -10.05 9.48 -2.72
C GLN A 12 -11.13 9.55 -3.81
N PRO A 13 -12.30 8.97 -3.57
CA PRO A 13 -13.42 9.14 -4.49
C PRO A 13 -13.89 10.60 -4.44
N THR A 14 -14.02 11.21 -5.61
CA THR A 14 -14.62 12.55 -5.72
C THR A 14 -15.84 12.47 -6.59
N CYS A 15 -16.91 13.12 -6.16
CA CYS A 15 -18.12 13.22 -6.97
C CYS A 15 -17.93 14.34 -8.00
N GLY A 16 -17.80 13.97 -9.27
CA GLY A 16 -17.82 14.92 -10.38
C GLY A 16 -16.54 15.75 -10.56
N GLY A 17 -15.43 15.32 -10.03
CA GLY A 17 -14.19 16.04 -10.15
C GLY A 17 -12.98 15.15 -10.31
N ARG A 18 -11.80 15.75 -10.27
CA ARG A 18 -10.56 15.01 -10.30
C ARG A 18 -10.29 14.41 -8.93
N ALA A 19 -10.09 13.11 -8.88
CA ALA A 19 -9.68 12.45 -7.64
C ALA A 19 -8.25 12.89 -7.29
N PRO A 20 -8.02 13.54 -6.15
CA PRO A 20 -6.66 13.84 -5.75
C PRO A 20 -5.95 12.54 -5.44
N THR A 21 -4.83 12.30 -6.10
CA THR A 21 -3.98 11.15 -5.83
C THR A 21 -2.76 11.66 -5.08
N LYS A 22 -2.57 11.12 -3.88
CA LYS A 22 -1.35 11.38 -3.12
C LYS A 22 -0.45 10.18 -3.22
N SER A 23 0.83 10.40 -3.46
CA SER A 23 1.81 9.34 -3.45
C SER A 23 2.96 9.72 -2.52
N GLU A 24 3.47 8.71 -1.83
CA GLU A 24 4.58 8.88 -0.90
C GLU A 24 5.54 7.72 -1.09
N ILE A 25 6.83 8.00 -1.07
CA ILE A 25 7.86 6.98 -1.19
C ILE A 25 8.64 6.93 0.11
N ARG A 26 8.75 5.73 0.67
CA ARG A 26 9.49 5.49 1.92
C ARG A 26 10.40 4.29 1.76
N THR A 27 11.43 4.25 2.57
CA THR A 27 12.27 3.05 2.71
C THR A 27 11.87 2.36 4.01
N VAL A 28 11.53 1.09 3.93
CA VAL A 28 11.06 0.31 5.08
C VAL A 28 11.89 -0.95 5.21
N THR A 29 12.33 -1.24 6.43
CA THR A 29 12.99 -2.51 6.74
C THR A 29 12.03 -3.35 7.57
N THR A 30 11.63 -4.49 7.04
CA THR A 30 10.68 -5.38 7.71
C THR A 30 10.92 -6.82 7.28
N ALA A 31 10.58 -7.75 8.16
CA ALA A 31 10.62 -9.17 7.84
C ALA A 31 9.38 -9.59 7.03
N ASP A 32 8.27 -8.88 7.18
CA ASP A 32 7.01 -9.23 6.54
C ASP A 32 6.24 -7.96 6.15
N PRO A 33 6.21 -7.60 4.86
CA PRO A 33 5.48 -6.42 4.40
C PRO A 33 3.99 -6.47 4.71
N VAL A 34 3.37 -7.65 4.65
CA VAL A 34 1.95 -7.79 4.97
C VAL A 34 1.69 -7.44 6.42
N ALA A 35 2.52 -7.94 7.33
CA ALA A 35 2.38 -7.62 8.75
C ALA A 35 2.59 -6.14 9.02
N TYR A 36 3.50 -5.51 8.30
CA TYR A 36 3.73 -4.07 8.41
C TYR A 36 2.47 -3.27 8.07
N VAL A 37 1.81 -3.62 6.96
CA VAL A 37 0.58 -2.93 6.55
C VAL A 37 -0.57 -3.26 7.49
N GLN A 38 -0.67 -4.50 7.97
CA GLN A 38 -1.70 -4.89 8.93
C GLN A 38 -1.60 -4.07 10.22
N ALA A 39 -0.40 -3.75 10.65
CA ALA A 39 -0.21 -2.91 11.84
C ALA A 39 -0.66 -1.47 11.59
N LEU A 40 -0.52 -0.97 10.37
CA LEU A 40 -0.98 0.37 10.00
C LEU A 40 -2.50 0.43 9.80
N GLU A 41 -3.08 -0.65 9.27
CA GLU A 41 -4.49 -0.72 8.86
C GLU A 41 -5.21 -1.85 9.60
N ALA A 42 -5.14 -1.85 10.92
CA ALA A 42 -5.58 -2.96 11.74
C ALA A 42 -7.07 -3.31 11.62
N SER A 43 -7.91 -2.37 11.18
CA SER A 43 -9.34 -2.59 11.04
C SER A 43 -9.81 -2.76 9.60
N CYS A 44 -8.89 -2.80 8.64
CA CYS A 44 -9.23 -2.89 7.22
C CYS A 44 -8.91 -4.27 6.66
N GLU A 45 -9.67 -4.68 5.66
CA GLU A 45 -9.33 -5.85 4.89
C GLU A 45 -8.19 -5.51 3.93
N LEU A 46 -7.26 -6.44 3.82
CA LEU A 46 -6.12 -6.27 2.93
C LEU A 46 -6.21 -7.25 1.77
N GLU A 47 -6.01 -6.74 0.57
CA GLU A 47 -5.87 -7.58 -0.61
C GLU A 47 -4.39 -7.61 -0.99
N VAL A 48 -3.80 -8.78 -0.97
CA VAL A 48 -2.36 -8.95 -1.23
C VAL A 48 -2.16 -9.64 -2.56
N THR A 49 -1.36 -9.04 -3.42
CA THR A 49 -0.98 -9.60 -4.71
C THR A 49 0.54 -9.56 -4.83
N THR A 50 1.14 -10.67 -5.21
CA THR A 50 2.58 -10.75 -5.45
C THR A 50 2.82 -10.93 -6.94
N ASN A 51 3.63 -10.06 -7.51
CA ASN A 51 4.02 -10.16 -8.92
C ASN A 51 5.24 -11.07 -9.09
N ASP A 52 5.46 -11.51 -10.33
CA ASP A 52 6.59 -12.38 -10.66
C ASP A 52 7.95 -11.69 -10.42
N ASP A 53 7.97 -10.38 -10.43
CA ASP A 53 9.18 -9.59 -10.20
C ASP A 53 9.53 -9.46 -8.72
N GLY A 54 8.74 -10.07 -7.84
CA GLY A 54 8.96 -9.97 -6.41
C GLY A 54 8.33 -8.73 -5.78
N VAL A 55 7.55 -7.98 -6.53
CA VAL A 55 6.83 -6.81 -6.02
C VAL A 55 5.58 -7.27 -5.30
N ILE A 56 5.39 -6.78 -4.09
CA ILE A 56 4.21 -7.09 -3.27
C ILE A 56 3.27 -5.89 -3.29
N LEU A 57 2.06 -6.11 -3.76
CA LEU A 57 1.03 -5.09 -3.80
C LEU A 57 -0.02 -5.40 -2.75
N ILE A 58 -0.28 -4.44 -1.87
CA ILE A 58 -1.29 -4.57 -0.84
C ILE A 58 -2.27 -3.41 -1.01
N THR A 59 -3.53 -3.73 -1.19
CA THR A 59 -4.58 -2.73 -1.40
C THR A 59 -5.53 -2.79 -0.23
N THR A 60 -5.88 -1.62 0.31
CA THR A 60 -6.87 -1.49 1.37
C THR A 60 -7.99 -0.56 0.93
N GLU A 61 -9.17 -0.75 1.50
CA GLU A 61 -10.29 0.17 1.32
C GLU A 61 -10.89 0.49 2.68
N HIS A 62 -11.10 1.78 2.94
CA HIS A 62 -11.70 2.23 4.17
C HIS A 62 -12.59 3.44 3.87
N ASN A 63 -13.91 3.29 4.03
CA ASN A 63 -14.88 4.34 3.78
C ASN A 63 -14.76 5.01 2.39
N GLY A 64 -14.46 4.18 1.37
CA GLY A 64 -14.28 4.67 0.02
C GLY A 64 -12.89 5.19 -0.29
N LEU A 65 -12.01 5.24 0.69
CA LEU A 65 -10.63 5.62 0.48
C LEU A 65 -9.81 4.38 0.10
N TRP A 66 -9.22 4.41 -1.06
CA TRP A 66 -8.34 3.33 -1.53
C TRP A 66 -6.91 3.69 -1.28
N ILE A 67 -6.19 2.80 -0.62
CA ILE A 67 -4.76 2.96 -0.38
C ILE A 67 -4.04 1.75 -0.95
N LYS A 68 -3.04 2.02 -1.77
CA LYS A 68 -2.23 0.98 -2.40
C LYS A 68 -0.81 1.06 -1.85
N TYR A 69 -0.32 -0.05 -1.36
CA TYR A 69 1.05 -0.17 -0.85
C TYR A 69 1.82 -1.07 -1.81
N GLU A 70 2.88 -0.54 -2.41
CA GLU A 70 3.73 -1.30 -3.31
C GLU A 70 5.10 -1.45 -2.68
N PHE A 71 5.49 -2.68 -2.40
CA PHE A 71 6.78 -2.99 -1.82
C PHE A 71 7.68 -3.58 -2.89
N THR A 72 8.79 -2.91 -3.15
CA THR A 72 9.82 -3.39 -4.06
C THR A 72 11.07 -3.67 -3.25
N GLU A 73 11.59 -4.89 -3.34
CA GLU A 73 12.81 -5.24 -2.61
C GLU A 73 13.99 -4.47 -3.18
N ASP A 74 14.72 -3.84 -2.28
CA ASP A 74 15.88 -3.04 -2.61
C ASP A 74 17.15 -3.88 -2.75
#